data_fff37483945fe80e8f98ed0c33655c85
#
_entry.id   fff37483945fe80e8f98ed0c33655c85
#
_cell.length_a   1.000
_cell.length_b   1.000
_cell.length_c   1.000
_cell.angle_alpha   90.00
_cell.angle_beta   90.00
_cell.angle_gamma   90.00
#
_symmetry.space_group_name_H-M   'P 1'
#
loop_
_entity.id
_entity.type
_entity.pdbx_description
1 polymer ?
#
loop_
_entity_poly.entity_id
_entity_poly.type
_entity_poly.pdbx_seq_one_letter_code
_entity_poly.pdbx_strand_id
1 'polypeptide(L)'
;QLVFQVSTKRSVDVVGVASNPWGDVRRIDTPSPVYDHAEPVEIGHVVFFTDRLDAMEVFYASLGFITSDRYPGRGVFMRCAPDAGHHDIFLLALPNKGPGLNHVAFTVRDIHEVFGGGLHMSRQGWKTQLGPGRHPISSAYFWYFENPCGGLIEYNADEDHLTPAWQERCFEPGPTMFAEWAIDGGID
;
A
#
# COMPACT_ATOMS: atom_id res chain seq x y z
N GLN A 1 -6.54 -23.25 13.43
CA GLN A 1 -7.29 -22.44 14.39
C GLN A 1 -6.84 -20.99 14.21
N LEU A 2 -7.77 -20.09 13.85
CA LEU A 2 -7.54 -18.65 13.84
C LEU A 2 -7.75 -18.10 15.24
N VAL A 3 -6.79 -17.34 15.73
CA VAL A 3 -6.88 -16.64 17.02
C VAL A 3 -6.94 -15.15 16.73
N PHE A 4 -8.01 -14.49 17.17
CA PHE A 4 -8.15 -13.04 17.09
C PHE A 4 -7.79 -12.42 18.43
N GLN A 5 -6.94 -11.42 18.39
CA GLN A 5 -6.66 -10.59 19.56
C GLN A 5 -7.13 -9.17 19.28
N VAL A 6 -8.03 -8.68 20.09
CA VAL A 6 -8.42 -7.25 20.05
C VAL A 6 -7.40 -6.48 20.86
N SER A 7 -6.78 -5.48 20.24
CA SER A 7 -5.84 -4.59 20.89
C SER A 7 -6.19 -3.13 20.60
N THR A 8 -5.70 -2.23 21.44
CA THR A 8 -5.83 -0.79 21.18
C THR A 8 -4.89 -0.42 20.02
N LYS A 9 -5.42 0.29 19.01
CA LYS A 9 -4.59 0.86 17.94
C LYS A 9 -3.59 1.84 18.58
N ARG A 10 -2.33 1.69 18.27
CA ARG A 10 -1.32 2.71 18.57
C ARG A 10 -1.21 3.60 17.34
N SER A 11 -1.46 4.89 17.52
CA SER A 11 -1.21 5.89 16.48
C SER A 11 0.05 6.67 16.85
N VAL A 12 0.77 7.09 15.83
CA VAL A 12 1.89 8.03 15.94
C VAL A 12 1.42 9.33 15.30
N ASP A 13 1.49 10.42 16.03
CA ASP A 13 1.20 11.75 15.48
C ASP A 13 2.35 12.15 14.55
N VAL A 14 2.15 11.95 13.25
CA VAL A 14 3.12 12.31 12.22
C VAL A 14 2.50 13.35 11.31
N VAL A 15 3.23 14.42 11.07
CA VAL A 15 2.84 15.46 10.13
C VAL A 15 3.68 15.34 8.87
N GLY A 16 3.02 15.14 7.74
CA GLY A 16 3.66 15.17 6.43
C GLY A 16 4.19 16.57 6.09
N VAL A 17 5.11 16.63 5.13
CA VAL A 17 5.67 17.89 4.65
C VAL A 17 4.65 18.64 3.82
N ALA A 18 4.53 19.94 4.07
CA ALA A 18 3.73 20.80 3.22
C ALA A 18 4.31 20.80 1.78
N SER A 19 3.49 20.42 0.82
CA SER A 19 3.79 20.51 -0.61
C SER A 19 3.30 21.83 -1.20
N ASN A 20 3.88 22.21 -2.33
CA ASN A 20 3.47 23.41 -3.08
C ASN A 20 2.90 22.99 -4.45
N PRO A 21 1.68 22.43 -4.52
CA PRO A 21 1.03 22.21 -5.79
C PRO A 21 0.73 23.56 -6.47
N TRP A 22 0.65 23.55 -7.80
CA TRP A 22 0.36 24.77 -8.55
C TRP A 22 -0.97 25.39 -8.08
N GLY A 23 -0.90 26.67 -7.68
CA GLY A 23 -2.06 27.41 -7.18
C GLY A 23 -2.33 27.27 -5.66
N ASP A 24 -1.59 26.41 -4.96
CA ASP A 24 -1.72 26.21 -3.51
C ASP A 24 -0.33 26.16 -2.85
N VAL A 25 0.23 27.34 -2.61
CA VAL A 25 1.56 27.49 -2.01
C VAL A 25 1.45 27.45 -0.48
N ARG A 26 1.90 26.35 0.11
CA ARG A 26 1.84 26.12 1.58
C ARG A 26 3.19 26.26 2.27
N ARG A 27 4.31 26.11 1.50
CA ARG A 27 5.66 26.22 2.02
C ARG A 27 6.32 27.48 1.45
N ILE A 28 6.49 28.51 2.31
CA ILE A 28 7.04 29.81 1.96
C ILE A 28 8.33 30.00 2.76
N ASP A 29 9.40 30.41 2.09
CA ASP A 29 10.73 30.66 2.67
C ASP A 29 11.27 29.50 3.54
N THR A 30 10.76 28.30 3.31
CA THR A 30 11.10 27.09 4.06
C THR A 30 11.49 25.98 3.07
N PRO A 31 12.72 25.46 3.10
CA PRO A 31 13.12 24.30 2.31
C PRO A 31 12.31 23.06 2.70
N SER A 32 12.07 22.18 1.74
CA SER A 32 11.56 20.84 2.06
C SER A 32 12.62 20.06 2.84
N PRO A 33 12.27 19.34 3.90
CA PRO A 33 13.23 18.47 4.59
C PRO A 33 13.70 17.35 3.66
N VAL A 34 14.87 16.83 3.98
CA VAL A 34 15.45 15.62 3.36
C VAL A 34 15.31 14.49 4.36
N TYR A 35 14.81 13.36 3.91
CA TYR A 35 14.69 12.17 4.74
C TYR A 35 15.84 11.21 4.44
N ASP A 36 16.60 10.84 5.46
CA ASP A 36 17.72 9.91 5.37
C ASP A 36 17.25 8.45 5.27
N HIS A 37 16.10 8.16 5.85
CA HIS A 37 15.47 6.85 5.92
C HIS A 37 13.96 7.02 6.13
N ALA A 38 13.20 5.94 6.01
CA ALA A 38 11.79 5.93 6.36
C ALA A 38 11.57 5.54 7.82
N GLU A 39 10.60 6.21 8.45
CA GLU A 39 10.06 5.84 9.77
C GLU A 39 8.59 5.44 9.59
N PRO A 40 8.30 4.14 9.40
CA PRO A 40 6.92 3.69 9.19
C PRO A 40 6.00 4.11 10.34
N VAL A 41 4.85 4.68 9.99
CA VAL A 41 3.87 5.17 10.96
C VAL A 41 2.85 4.09 11.32
N GLU A 42 2.60 3.15 10.39
CA GLU A 42 1.71 2.01 10.62
C GLU A 42 1.99 0.88 9.60
N ILE A 43 1.42 -0.30 9.86
CA ILE A 43 1.22 -1.31 8.82
C ILE A 43 0.01 -0.84 8.03
N GLY A 44 0.22 -0.44 6.77
CA GLY A 44 -0.83 0.07 5.90
C GLY A 44 -1.75 -1.06 5.47
N HIS A 45 -1.17 -2.10 4.85
CA HIS A 45 -1.95 -3.24 4.39
C HIS A 45 -1.11 -4.52 4.28
N VAL A 46 -1.81 -5.65 4.09
CA VAL A 46 -1.19 -6.96 3.84
C VAL A 46 -1.83 -7.58 2.59
N VAL A 47 -1.01 -8.12 1.72
CA VAL A 47 -1.47 -8.80 0.51
C VAL A 47 -1.20 -10.28 0.58
N PHE A 48 -2.25 -11.07 0.37
CA PHE A 48 -2.18 -12.52 0.35
C PHE A 48 -2.47 -13.07 -1.05
N PHE A 49 -1.66 -14.02 -1.48
CA PHE A 49 -2.05 -14.93 -2.55
C PHE A 49 -3.09 -15.92 -2.04
N THR A 50 -4.09 -16.21 -2.86
CA THR A 50 -5.12 -17.21 -2.55
C THR A 50 -5.54 -17.96 -3.82
N ASP A 51 -5.88 -19.22 -3.66
CA ASP A 51 -6.52 -20.05 -4.68
C ASP A 51 -8.05 -20.14 -4.50
N ARG A 52 -8.60 -19.45 -3.47
CA ARG A 52 -10.02 -19.46 -3.08
C ARG A 52 -10.52 -18.04 -2.83
N LEU A 53 -10.44 -17.17 -3.86
CA LEU A 53 -10.73 -15.74 -3.74
C LEU A 53 -12.10 -15.46 -3.11
N ASP A 54 -13.17 -16.05 -3.68
CA ASP A 54 -14.54 -15.80 -3.22
C ASP A 54 -14.76 -16.26 -1.76
N ALA A 55 -14.19 -17.40 -1.38
CA ALA A 55 -14.31 -17.90 -0.02
C ALA A 55 -13.56 -17.02 0.99
N MET A 56 -12.42 -16.49 0.61
CA MET A 56 -11.64 -15.56 1.44
C MET A 56 -12.35 -14.20 1.55
N GLU A 57 -12.91 -13.69 0.46
CA GLU A 57 -13.73 -12.46 0.49
C GLU A 57 -14.91 -12.60 1.45
N VAL A 58 -15.70 -13.70 1.33
CA VAL A 58 -16.81 -13.99 2.25
C VAL A 58 -16.33 -14.08 3.69
N PHE A 59 -15.20 -14.73 3.92
CA PHE A 59 -14.62 -14.84 5.27
C PHE A 59 -14.30 -13.47 5.86
N TYR A 60 -13.56 -12.61 5.14
CA TYR A 60 -13.22 -11.27 5.65
C TYR A 60 -14.45 -10.36 5.77
N ALA A 61 -15.41 -10.47 4.85
CA ALA A 61 -16.69 -9.76 4.95
C ALA A 61 -17.46 -10.16 6.22
N SER A 62 -17.41 -11.45 6.62
CA SER A 62 -18.02 -11.92 7.88
C SER A 62 -17.37 -11.33 9.14
N LEU A 63 -16.15 -10.83 9.03
CA LEU A 63 -15.43 -10.11 10.10
C LEU A 63 -15.67 -8.60 10.07
N GLY A 64 -16.45 -8.09 9.11
CA GLY A 64 -16.79 -6.68 8.98
C GLY A 64 -15.95 -5.91 7.97
N PHE A 65 -15.08 -6.58 7.21
CA PHE A 65 -14.36 -5.92 6.12
C PHE A 65 -15.31 -5.56 4.97
N ILE A 66 -15.00 -4.46 4.31
CA ILE A 66 -15.79 -3.87 3.23
C ILE A 66 -14.95 -3.85 1.97
N THR A 67 -15.48 -4.34 0.85
CA THR A 67 -14.81 -4.25 -0.45
C THR A 67 -14.71 -2.80 -0.90
N SER A 68 -13.52 -2.39 -1.26
CA SER A 68 -13.22 -1.07 -1.80
C SER A 68 -13.22 -1.08 -3.32
N ASP A 69 -12.43 -1.96 -3.91
CA ASP A 69 -12.31 -2.14 -5.36
C ASP A 69 -11.98 -3.59 -5.68
N ARG A 70 -12.08 -3.98 -6.96
CA ARG A 70 -11.71 -5.32 -7.39
C ARG A 70 -11.16 -5.41 -8.81
N TYR A 71 -10.39 -6.46 -9.02
CA TYR A 71 -10.12 -7.06 -10.33
C TYR A 71 -11.00 -8.32 -10.44
N PRO A 72 -12.08 -8.35 -11.24
CA PRO A 72 -12.98 -9.49 -11.31
C PRO A 72 -12.24 -10.83 -11.55
N GLY A 73 -12.44 -11.79 -10.64
CA GLY A 73 -11.81 -13.10 -10.69
C GLY A 73 -10.29 -13.12 -10.44
N ARG A 74 -9.69 -11.98 -10.04
CA ARG A 74 -8.24 -11.84 -9.82
C ARG A 74 -7.87 -11.26 -8.47
N GLY A 75 -8.65 -10.34 -7.94
CA GLY A 75 -8.32 -9.75 -6.66
C GLY A 75 -9.39 -8.86 -6.10
N VAL A 76 -9.40 -8.73 -4.77
CA VAL A 76 -10.35 -7.91 -4.02
C VAL A 76 -9.59 -7.11 -2.97
N PHE A 77 -9.74 -5.80 -3.03
CA PHE A 77 -9.23 -4.85 -2.04
C PHE A 77 -10.30 -4.63 -0.97
N MET A 78 -9.95 -4.82 0.29
CA MET A 78 -10.90 -4.71 1.39
C MET A 78 -10.35 -3.85 2.52
N ARG A 79 -11.18 -2.97 3.08
CA ARG A 79 -10.87 -2.14 4.25
C ARG A 79 -11.63 -2.60 5.48
N CYS A 80 -11.08 -2.38 6.66
CA CYS A 80 -11.65 -2.84 7.94
C CYS A 80 -12.67 -1.86 8.56
N ALA A 81 -12.82 -0.65 7.99
CA ALA A 81 -13.77 0.35 8.45
C ALA A 81 -14.40 1.11 7.28
N PRO A 82 -15.63 1.67 7.43
CA PRO A 82 -16.28 2.45 6.38
C PRO A 82 -15.54 3.75 6.05
N ASP A 83 -14.88 4.35 7.04
CA ASP A 83 -14.07 5.56 6.96
C ASP A 83 -12.63 5.17 7.25
N ALA A 84 -11.81 4.95 6.21
CA ALA A 84 -10.47 4.39 6.31
C ALA A 84 -9.65 4.63 5.03
N GLY A 85 -8.39 4.21 5.03
CA GLY A 85 -7.58 4.07 3.80
C GLY A 85 -8.24 3.14 2.79
N HIS A 86 -7.70 3.11 1.57
CA HIS A 86 -8.30 2.35 0.49
C HIS A 86 -8.43 0.86 0.83
N HIS A 87 -7.44 0.25 1.44
CA HIS A 87 -7.51 -1.16 1.84
C HIS A 87 -6.54 -1.51 2.97
N ASP A 88 -6.95 -2.43 3.81
CA ASP A 88 -6.10 -3.07 4.84
C ASP A 88 -5.65 -4.47 4.38
N ILE A 89 -6.42 -5.09 3.49
CA ILE A 89 -6.13 -6.40 2.90
C ILE A 89 -6.38 -6.36 1.39
N PHE A 90 -5.46 -6.95 0.63
CA PHE A 90 -5.69 -7.31 -0.76
C PHE A 90 -5.55 -8.82 -0.92
N LEU A 91 -6.60 -9.47 -1.41
CA LEU A 91 -6.65 -10.88 -1.76
C LEU A 91 -6.36 -11.02 -3.25
N LEU A 92 -5.30 -11.74 -3.60
CA LEU A 92 -4.82 -11.83 -4.98
C LEU A 92 -4.78 -13.30 -5.45
N ALA A 93 -5.56 -13.59 -6.49
CA ALA A 93 -5.59 -14.89 -7.14
C ALA A 93 -4.84 -14.83 -8.48
N LEU A 94 -3.66 -15.41 -8.53
CA LEU A 94 -2.87 -15.51 -9.77
C LEU A 94 -2.78 -16.96 -10.24
N PRO A 95 -2.81 -17.21 -11.56
CA PRO A 95 -2.57 -18.54 -12.11
C PRO A 95 -1.23 -19.09 -11.60
N ASN A 96 -1.22 -20.35 -11.18
CA ASN A 96 -0.03 -21.07 -10.74
C ASN A 96 0.66 -20.49 -9.47
N LYS A 97 -0.04 -19.65 -8.69
CA LYS A 97 0.40 -19.20 -7.37
C LYS A 97 -0.44 -19.89 -6.30
N GLY A 98 0.20 -20.62 -5.41
CA GLY A 98 -0.43 -21.15 -4.20
C GLY A 98 -0.66 -20.06 -3.14
N PRO A 99 -1.47 -20.37 -2.10
CA PRO A 99 -1.70 -19.45 -0.99
C PRO A 99 -0.41 -19.05 -0.28
N GLY A 100 -0.31 -17.79 0.14
CA GLY A 100 0.86 -17.29 0.85
C GLY A 100 0.89 -15.77 0.97
N LEU A 101 1.93 -15.26 1.59
CA LEU A 101 2.18 -13.83 1.69
C LEU A 101 2.73 -13.31 0.35
N ASN A 102 2.14 -12.25 -0.18
CA ASN A 102 2.72 -11.47 -1.26
C ASN A 102 3.61 -10.38 -0.67
N HIS A 103 3.04 -9.46 0.10
CA HIS A 103 3.79 -8.41 0.79
C HIS A 103 3.09 -7.87 2.03
N VAL A 104 3.89 -7.13 2.82
CA VAL A 104 3.41 -6.24 3.87
C VAL A 104 3.79 -4.82 3.48
N ALA A 105 2.82 -3.92 3.48
CA ALA A 105 3.04 -2.50 3.24
C ALA A 105 3.14 -1.73 4.55
N PHE A 106 4.12 -0.86 4.60
CA PHE A 106 4.35 0.08 5.68
C PHE A 106 4.05 1.49 5.18
N THR A 107 3.03 2.11 5.74
CA THR A 107 2.73 3.50 5.45
C THR A 107 3.81 4.38 6.05
N VAL A 108 4.37 5.24 5.22
CA VAL A 108 5.33 6.26 5.62
C VAL A 108 4.67 7.64 5.55
N ARG A 109 5.33 8.64 6.09
CA ARG A 109 4.80 9.98 6.33
C ARG A 109 4.22 10.66 5.08
N ASP A 110 4.95 10.57 4.00
CA ASP A 110 4.59 11.21 2.72
C ASP A 110 5.43 10.66 1.55
N ILE A 111 5.18 11.18 0.35
CA ILE A 111 5.91 10.80 -0.86
C ILE A 111 7.43 11.04 -0.74
N HIS A 112 7.87 12.10 -0.05
CA HIS A 112 9.30 12.39 0.11
C HIS A 112 9.99 11.28 0.91
N GLU A 113 9.27 10.72 1.90
CA GLU A 113 9.78 9.62 2.72
C GLU A 113 9.74 8.27 1.98
N VAL A 114 8.80 8.05 1.04
CA VAL A 114 8.84 6.91 0.11
C VAL A 114 10.14 6.94 -0.68
N PHE A 115 10.51 8.10 -1.26
CA PHE A 115 11.75 8.24 -2.04
C PHE A 115 13.01 8.18 -1.16
N GLY A 116 13.06 8.95 -0.08
CA GLY A 116 14.21 8.98 0.82
C GLY A 116 14.47 7.64 1.49
N GLY A 117 13.40 7.00 1.98
CA GLY A 117 13.46 5.66 2.57
C GLY A 117 13.83 4.60 1.55
N GLY A 118 13.27 4.66 0.35
CA GLY A 118 13.61 3.73 -0.73
C GLY A 118 15.08 3.84 -1.17
N LEU A 119 15.60 5.07 -1.32
CA LEU A 119 17.02 5.31 -1.59
C LEU A 119 17.91 4.77 -0.47
N HIS A 120 17.51 4.94 0.79
CA HIS A 120 18.21 4.36 1.93
C HIS A 120 18.30 2.83 1.81
N MET A 121 17.16 2.17 1.56
CA MET A 121 17.10 0.71 1.39
C MET A 121 18.02 0.23 0.26
N SER A 122 17.97 0.88 -0.91
CA SER A 122 18.83 0.57 -2.05
C SER A 122 20.31 0.70 -1.70
N ARG A 123 20.71 1.80 -1.03
CA ARG A 123 22.11 2.04 -0.60
C ARG A 123 22.60 1.07 0.46
N GLN A 124 21.69 0.49 1.26
CA GLN A 124 21.98 -0.58 2.19
C GLN A 124 22.09 -1.96 1.50
N GLY A 125 21.87 -2.02 0.18
CA GLY A 125 21.97 -3.24 -0.62
C GLY A 125 20.70 -4.09 -0.61
N TRP A 126 19.58 -3.57 -0.11
CA TRP A 126 18.30 -4.26 -0.22
C TRP A 126 17.80 -4.19 -1.66
N LYS A 127 17.44 -5.35 -2.19
CA LYS A 127 17.09 -5.46 -3.59
C LYS A 127 15.68 -4.91 -3.85
N THR A 128 15.59 -3.88 -4.68
CA THR A 128 14.33 -3.40 -5.23
C THR A 128 13.72 -4.46 -6.13
N GLN A 129 12.45 -4.76 -5.90
CA GLN A 129 11.66 -5.57 -6.81
C GLN A 129 10.99 -4.69 -7.87
N LEU A 130 10.37 -3.58 -7.46
CA LEU A 130 9.75 -2.58 -8.33
C LEU A 130 9.58 -1.27 -7.58
N GLY A 131 9.79 -0.17 -8.26
CA GLY A 131 9.57 1.16 -7.71
C GLY A 131 10.81 2.04 -7.76
N PRO A 132 10.67 3.33 -7.42
CA PRO A 132 9.42 3.95 -7.00
C PRO A 132 8.36 3.93 -8.10
N GLY A 133 7.09 4.01 -7.72
CA GLY A 133 5.97 4.01 -8.65
C GLY A 133 4.69 4.58 -8.03
N ARG A 134 3.62 4.57 -8.84
CA ARG A 134 2.29 4.99 -8.40
C ARG A 134 1.22 4.03 -8.88
N HIS A 135 0.33 3.63 -7.97
CA HIS A 135 -0.84 2.82 -8.30
C HIS A 135 -1.98 3.69 -8.84
N PRO A 136 -2.67 3.30 -9.95
CA PRO A 136 -3.90 3.95 -10.36
C PRO A 136 -5.08 3.58 -9.45
N ILE A 137 -5.06 2.39 -8.85
CA ILE A 137 -5.97 1.98 -7.78
C ILE A 137 -5.33 2.40 -6.45
N SER A 138 -6.09 3.01 -5.57
CA SER A 138 -5.64 3.61 -4.30
C SER A 138 -4.80 4.89 -4.40
N SER A 139 -4.37 5.32 -5.56
CA SER A 139 -3.50 6.49 -5.79
C SER A 139 -2.12 6.44 -5.12
N ALA A 140 -1.84 5.45 -4.31
CA ALA A 140 -0.64 5.38 -3.49
C ALA A 140 0.65 5.37 -4.30
N TYR A 141 1.64 6.12 -3.82
CA TYR A 141 3.04 5.96 -4.23
C TYR A 141 3.64 4.80 -3.48
N PHE A 142 4.49 4.02 -4.15
CA PHE A 142 5.04 2.79 -3.60
C PHE A 142 6.52 2.58 -3.95
N TRP A 143 7.19 1.71 -3.16
CA TRP A 143 8.48 1.13 -3.48
C TRP A 143 8.60 -0.24 -2.82
N TYR A 144 8.80 -1.30 -3.62
CA TYR A 144 8.88 -2.69 -3.17
C TYR A 144 10.30 -3.19 -3.07
N PHE A 145 10.60 -3.89 -1.98
CA PHE A 145 11.87 -4.56 -1.71
C PHE A 145 11.67 -6.04 -1.41
N GLU A 146 12.64 -6.86 -1.80
CA GLU A 146 12.64 -8.27 -1.42
C GLU A 146 12.79 -8.41 0.10
N ASN A 147 11.90 -9.20 0.72
CA ASN A 147 11.92 -9.47 2.15
C ASN A 147 12.72 -10.76 2.43
N PRO A 148 13.76 -10.74 3.28
CA PRO A 148 14.54 -11.93 3.60
C PRO A 148 13.72 -13.02 4.28
N CYS A 149 12.56 -12.69 4.86
CA CYS A 149 11.62 -13.65 5.44
C CYS A 149 10.61 -14.21 4.43
N GLY A 150 10.73 -13.83 3.16
CA GLY A 150 9.81 -14.21 2.06
C GLY A 150 8.74 -13.14 1.78
N GLY A 151 8.28 -13.11 0.53
CA GLY A 151 7.42 -12.05 0.03
C GLY A 151 8.18 -10.73 -0.16
N LEU A 152 7.45 -9.61 -0.13
CA LEU A 152 8.01 -8.27 -0.30
C LEU A 152 7.68 -7.38 0.90
N ILE A 153 8.43 -6.31 1.03
CA ILE A 153 8.12 -5.14 1.86
C ILE A 153 7.81 -3.99 0.91
N GLU A 154 6.78 -3.24 1.23
CA GLU A 154 6.41 -2.02 0.53
C GLU A 154 6.52 -0.81 1.47
N TYR A 155 7.11 0.29 0.99
CA TYR A 155 6.83 1.62 1.52
C TYR A 155 5.75 2.26 0.68
N ASN A 156 4.69 2.78 1.33
CA ASN A 156 3.62 3.47 0.63
C ASN A 156 3.23 4.78 1.32
N ALA A 157 2.69 5.71 0.53
CA ALA A 157 2.12 6.98 1.02
C ALA A 157 1.08 7.53 0.03
N ASP A 158 0.28 8.49 0.50
CA ASP A 158 -0.71 9.22 -0.30
C ASP A 158 -1.83 8.32 -0.86
N GLU A 159 -2.25 7.34 -0.05
CA GLU A 159 -3.37 6.46 -0.37
C GLU A 159 -4.71 7.20 -0.28
N ASP A 160 -5.66 6.83 -1.14
CA ASP A 160 -7.03 7.34 -1.10
C ASP A 160 -7.68 7.04 0.25
N HIS A 161 -8.30 8.04 0.86
CA HIS A 161 -9.13 7.88 2.03
C HIS A 161 -10.59 7.74 1.61
N LEU A 162 -11.23 6.63 1.97
CA LEU A 162 -12.58 6.28 1.58
C LEU A 162 -13.57 6.52 2.70
N THR A 163 -14.77 6.94 2.35
CA THR A 163 -15.90 7.15 3.26
C THR A 163 -17.02 6.14 2.97
N PRO A 164 -18.10 6.10 3.78
CA PRO A 164 -19.29 5.29 3.46
C PRO A 164 -19.95 5.60 2.12
N ALA A 165 -19.64 6.75 1.50
CA ALA A 165 -20.16 7.14 0.19
C ALA A 165 -19.41 6.49 -0.98
N TRP A 166 -18.26 5.87 -0.72
CA TRP A 166 -17.48 5.21 -1.76
C TRP A 166 -18.26 4.09 -2.44
N GLN A 167 -18.20 4.08 -3.76
CA GLN A 167 -18.78 3.01 -4.58
C GLN A 167 -17.65 2.13 -5.11
N GLU A 168 -17.77 0.83 -4.88
CA GLU A 168 -16.83 -0.17 -5.39
C GLU A 168 -16.64 -0.01 -6.90
N ARG A 169 -15.36 0.00 -7.33
CA ARG A 169 -14.98 0.03 -8.73
C ARG A 169 -14.45 -1.34 -9.16
N CYS A 170 -14.72 -1.67 -10.44
CA CYS A 170 -14.16 -2.87 -11.07
C CYS A 170 -13.17 -2.47 -12.15
N PHE A 171 -12.01 -3.10 -12.15
CA PHE A 171 -10.94 -2.81 -13.11
C PHE A 171 -10.54 -4.08 -13.85
N GLU A 172 -10.31 -3.97 -15.15
CA GLU A 172 -9.72 -5.06 -15.91
C GLU A 172 -8.25 -5.22 -15.52
N PRO A 173 -7.81 -6.45 -15.17
CA PRO A 173 -6.42 -6.68 -14.77
C PRO A 173 -5.46 -6.38 -15.94
N GLY A 174 -4.37 -5.68 -15.64
CA GLY A 174 -3.34 -5.37 -16.62
C GLY A 174 -2.17 -4.60 -16.00
N PRO A 175 -1.02 -4.53 -16.66
CA PRO A 175 0.16 -3.84 -16.12
C PRO A 175 -0.12 -2.37 -15.80
N THR A 176 -0.86 -1.66 -16.64
CA THR A 176 -1.22 -0.25 -16.44
C THR A 176 -2.27 -0.05 -15.35
N MET A 177 -2.96 -1.11 -14.92
CA MET A 177 -3.86 -1.07 -13.78
C MET A 177 -3.14 -1.39 -12.46
N PHE A 178 -2.02 -2.09 -12.53
CA PHE A 178 -1.17 -2.29 -11.37
C PHE A 178 -0.34 -1.04 -11.05
N ALA A 179 0.33 -0.48 -12.05
CA ALA A 179 1.11 0.75 -11.90
C ALA A 179 0.82 1.72 -13.06
N GLU A 180 0.48 2.96 -12.72
CA GLU A 180 0.39 4.05 -13.70
C GLU A 180 1.77 4.31 -14.30
N TRP A 181 2.78 4.29 -13.45
CA TRP A 181 4.19 4.28 -13.79
C TRP A 181 4.98 3.63 -12.66
N ALA A 182 6.11 3.05 -13.00
CA ALA A 182 7.06 2.50 -12.04
C ALA A 182 8.45 2.42 -12.67
N ILE A 183 9.47 2.48 -11.83
CA ILE A 183 10.86 2.27 -12.23
C ILE A 183 11.22 0.82 -11.89
N ASP A 184 11.70 0.08 -12.88
CA ASP A 184 12.16 -1.29 -12.68
C ASP A 184 13.57 -1.28 -12.08
N GLY A 185 13.77 -2.05 -11.00
CA GLY A 185 15.06 -2.14 -10.30
C GLY A 185 15.42 -0.96 -9.40
N GLY A 186 14.57 0.07 -9.30
CA GLY A 186 14.79 1.22 -8.42
C GLY A 186 15.69 2.32 -8.98
N ILE A 187 16.13 3.18 -8.09
CA ILE A 187 17.04 4.30 -8.35
C ILE A 187 18.22 4.18 -7.38
N ASP A 188 19.44 4.32 -7.88
CA ASP A 188 20.68 4.35 -7.07
C ASP A 188 20.98 5.77 -6.55
#